data_7edf4dfbd52fe10b6b217b0b05f824b1
#
_entry.id   7edf4dfbd52fe10b6b217b0b05f824b1
#
_cell.length_a   1.000
_cell.length_b   1.000
_cell.length_c   1.000
_cell.angle_alpha   90.00
_cell.angle_beta   90.00
_cell.angle_gamma   90.00
#
_symmetry.space_group_name_H-M   'P 1'
#
loop_
_entity.id
_entity.type
_entity.pdbx_description
1 polymer ?
#
loop_
_entity_poly.entity_id
_entity_poly.type
_entity_poly.pdbx_seq_one_letter_code
_entity_poly.pdbx_strand_id
1 'polypeptide(L)'
;IYHDENGNAHTWFPPEVDSGGGVGGGYQPVAPKAKAIFRNSNMTDNSWKTIENLLDKMTKTKIGEALYHKLQEALKGKTLIIQFVSDNMNSNFDPGLGGIKMRMDITSSALLHEMVHALQSYTEQETWNATQLNREFEAHLIQQIYINSLEESERTWWYEKSKNDSRWNATRLLVRYIDEFGNLRPGITAGKLQKIIPKIISDFRDVGYDNIDYPWLNSRKGLDNFNNLRSLYQ
;
A
#
# COMPACT_ATOMS: atom_id res chain seq x y z
N ILE A 1 1.18 -14.35 -11.82
CA ILE A 1 0.90 -15.27 -12.95
C ILE A 1 -0.55 -15.03 -13.32
N TYR A 2 -0.82 -14.70 -14.58
CA TYR A 2 -2.17 -14.76 -15.12
C TYR A 2 -2.21 -15.89 -16.15
N HIS A 3 -3.37 -16.51 -16.31
CA HIS A 3 -3.57 -17.50 -17.35
C HIS A 3 -4.31 -16.83 -18.52
N ASP A 4 -3.85 -17.07 -19.74
CA ASP A 4 -4.56 -16.66 -20.93
C ASP A 4 -5.83 -17.50 -21.13
N GLU A 5 -6.60 -17.20 -22.16
CA GLU A 5 -7.82 -17.92 -22.53
C GLU A 5 -7.60 -19.40 -22.85
N ASN A 6 -6.34 -19.81 -23.06
CA ASN A 6 -5.93 -21.20 -23.32
C ASN A 6 -5.37 -21.89 -22.06
N GLY A 7 -5.39 -21.21 -20.89
CA GLY A 7 -4.93 -21.76 -19.63
C GLY A 7 -3.41 -21.72 -19.41
N ASN A 8 -2.64 -21.04 -20.27
CA ASN A 8 -1.20 -20.93 -20.11
C ASN A 8 -0.85 -19.89 -19.04
N ALA A 9 0.06 -20.23 -18.15
CA ALA A 9 0.54 -19.34 -17.11
C ALA A 9 1.55 -18.33 -17.68
N HIS A 10 1.23 -17.05 -17.56
CA HIS A 10 2.13 -15.96 -17.93
C HIS A 10 2.58 -15.19 -16.70
N THR A 11 3.89 -15.03 -16.56
CA THR A 11 4.49 -14.06 -15.63
C THR A 11 4.63 -12.73 -16.37
N TRP A 12 3.92 -11.71 -15.90
CA TRP A 12 4.09 -10.38 -16.47
C TRP A 12 5.39 -9.78 -15.92
N PHE A 13 6.40 -9.67 -16.79
CA PHE A 13 7.52 -8.78 -16.58
C PHE A 13 7.26 -7.53 -17.43
N PRO A 14 7.38 -6.31 -16.87
CA PRO A 14 7.38 -5.13 -17.71
C PRO A 14 8.50 -5.24 -18.75
N PRO A 15 8.31 -4.78 -19.98
CA PRO A 15 9.34 -4.79 -20.99
C PRO A 15 10.59 -4.10 -20.44
N GLU A 16 11.75 -4.74 -20.60
CA GLU A 16 13.05 -4.15 -20.28
C GLU A 16 13.16 -2.84 -21.07
N VAL A 17 13.20 -1.73 -20.36
CA VAL A 17 13.55 -0.45 -20.98
C VAL A 17 15.06 -0.50 -21.20
N ASP A 18 15.45 -0.71 -22.44
CA ASP A 18 16.83 -0.66 -22.90
C ASP A 18 17.38 0.76 -22.63
N SER A 19 18.06 0.93 -21.50
CA SER A 19 18.76 2.15 -21.17
C SER A 19 20.10 2.14 -21.86
N GLY A 20 20.13 2.76 -23.04
CA GLY A 20 21.33 3.00 -23.84
C GLY A 20 22.48 3.56 -23.02
N GLY A 21 23.66 3.02 -23.30
CA GLY A 21 24.89 3.19 -22.58
C GLY A 21 25.38 4.62 -22.39
N GLY A 22 25.89 4.85 -21.19
CA GLY A 22 26.76 5.97 -20.84
C GLY A 22 27.95 5.44 -20.04
N VAL A 23 29.14 5.53 -20.62
CA VAL A 23 30.42 5.12 -20.00
C VAL A 23 30.79 6.17 -18.94
N GLY A 24 30.65 5.80 -17.69
CA GLY A 24 31.17 6.53 -16.55
C GLY A 24 31.19 5.62 -15.33
N GLY A 25 32.35 4.96 -15.06
CA GLY A 25 32.48 3.93 -14.05
C GLY A 25 32.45 4.41 -12.61
N GLY A 26 31.34 4.98 -12.16
CA GLY A 26 31.03 5.13 -10.73
C GLY A 26 30.24 3.91 -10.28
N TYR A 27 30.68 3.25 -9.21
CA TYR A 27 29.92 2.18 -8.55
C TYR A 27 28.55 2.71 -8.14
N GLN A 28 27.53 2.37 -8.90
CA GLN A 28 26.15 2.68 -8.51
C GLN A 28 25.71 1.62 -7.50
N PRO A 29 25.27 2.02 -6.30
CA PRO A 29 24.81 1.06 -5.31
C PRO A 29 23.60 0.29 -5.86
N VAL A 30 23.63 -1.03 -5.73
CA VAL A 30 22.49 -1.89 -6.08
C VAL A 30 21.34 -1.58 -5.12
N ALA A 31 20.20 -1.17 -5.68
CA ALA A 31 18.94 -0.94 -4.93
C ALA A 31 19.06 0.11 -3.81
N PRO A 32 19.43 1.38 -4.10
CA PRO A 32 19.66 2.39 -3.07
C PRO A 32 18.40 2.73 -2.26
N LYS A 33 17.21 2.81 -2.89
CA LYS A 33 15.95 3.07 -2.18
C LYS A 33 15.53 1.88 -1.32
N ALA A 34 15.62 0.66 -1.88
CA ALA A 34 15.25 -0.54 -1.14
C ALA A 34 16.14 -0.72 0.09
N LYS A 35 17.46 -0.57 -0.06
CA LYS A 35 18.42 -0.72 1.05
C LYS A 35 18.39 0.41 2.06
N ALA A 36 17.78 1.56 1.71
CA ALA A 36 17.59 2.65 2.66
C ALA A 36 16.48 2.36 3.70
N ILE A 37 15.51 1.49 3.37
CA ILE A 37 14.39 1.17 4.26
C ILE A 37 14.28 -0.31 4.60
N PHE A 38 14.93 -1.19 3.84
CA PHE A 38 14.87 -2.64 4.05
C PHE A 38 16.24 -3.26 4.28
N ARG A 39 16.25 -4.39 4.97
CA ARG A 39 17.43 -5.27 5.17
C ARG A 39 17.06 -6.73 5.02
N ASN A 40 17.94 -7.49 4.42
CA ASN A 40 17.95 -8.95 4.44
C ASN A 40 19.32 -9.45 3.95
N SER A 41 20.03 -10.21 4.76
CA SER A 41 21.36 -10.74 4.44
C SER A 41 21.36 -11.85 3.39
N ASN A 42 20.21 -12.47 3.15
CA ASN A 42 20.08 -13.65 2.28
C ASN A 42 19.48 -13.31 0.90
N MET A 43 19.25 -12.03 0.60
CA MET A 43 18.70 -11.63 -0.68
C MET A 43 19.77 -11.51 -1.76
N THR A 44 19.44 -12.04 -2.94
CA THR A 44 20.26 -11.87 -4.14
C THR A 44 20.13 -10.45 -4.70
N ASP A 45 21.09 -10.05 -5.55
CA ASP A 45 21.02 -8.75 -6.24
C ASP A 45 19.76 -8.64 -7.12
N ASN A 46 19.31 -9.73 -7.74
CA ASN A 46 18.08 -9.73 -8.52
C ASN A 46 16.84 -9.49 -7.66
N SER A 47 16.79 -10.10 -6.47
CA SER A 47 15.72 -9.83 -5.50
C SER A 47 15.71 -8.36 -5.06
N TRP A 48 16.88 -7.78 -4.81
CA TRP A 48 16.99 -6.36 -4.47
C TRP A 48 16.57 -5.45 -5.63
N LYS A 49 16.95 -5.77 -6.87
CA LYS A 49 16.47 -5.04 -8.05
C LYS A 49 14.96 -5.12 -8.22
N THR A 50 14.33 -6.26 -7.92
CA THR A 50 12.86 -6.39 -7.95
C THR A 50 12.22 -5.40 -7.00
N ILE A 51 12.69 -5.31 -5.74
CA ILE A 51 12.14 -4.37 -4.77
C ILE A 51 12.40 -2.92 -5.18
N GLU A 52 13.61 -2.62 -5.68
CA GLU A 52 13.94 -1.29 -6.18
C GLU A 52 12.99 -0.84 -7.28
N ASN A 53 12.72 -1.70 -8.26
CA ASN A 53 11.80 -1.41 -9.37
C ASN A 53 10.37 -1.14 -8.86
N LEU A 54 9.90 -1.88 -7.84
CA LEU A 54 8.60 -1.63 -7.22
C LEU A 54 8.57 -0.27 -6.52
N LEU A 55 9.64 0.07 -5.79
CA LEU A 55 9.77 1.37 -5.12
C LEU A 55 9.92 2.52 -6.12
N ASP A 56 10.69 2.33 -7.20
CA ASP A 56 10.81 3.31 -8.27
C ASP A 56 9.47 3.61 -8.92
N LYS A 57 8.68 2.58 -9.19
CA LYS A 57 7.33 2.75 -9.70
C LYS A 57 6.44 3.48 -8.69
N MET A 58 6.49 3.09 -7.44
CA MET A 58 5.70 3.68 -6.38
C MET A 58 6.05 5.17 -6.17
N THR A 59 7.33 5.50 -6.09
CA THR A 59 7.80 6.88 -5.84
C THR A 59 7.67 7.83 -7.04
N LYS A 60 7.24 7.36 -8.21
CA LYS A 60 6.80 8.23 -9.32
C LYS A 60 5.46 8.92 -9.04
N THR A 61 4.69 8.44 -8.07
CA THR A 61 3.43 9.05 -7.66
C THR A 61 3.63 9.88 -6.39
N LYS A 62 2.91 10.99 -6.25
CA LYS A 62 3.00 11.85 -5.05
C LYS A 62 2.74 11.08 -3.76
N ILE A 63 1.71 10.23 -3.74
CA ILE A 63 1.36 9.48 -2.54
C ILE A 63 2.40 8.41 -2.20
N GLY A 64 2.95 7.75 -3.20
CA GLY A 64 3.98 6.73 -3.00
C GLY A 64 5.31 7.34 -2.55
N GLU A 65 5.69 8.48 -3.11
CA GLU A 65 6.87 9.25 -2.68
C GLU A 65 6.70 9.73 -1.24
N ALA A 66 5.55 10.33 -0.92
CA ALA A 66 5.25 10.80 0.44
C ALA A 66 5.29 9.66 1.46
N LEU A 67 4.68 8.50 1.15
CA LEU A 67 4.73 7.32 2.02
C LEU A 67 6.16 6.82 2.24
N TYR A 68 6.96 6.74 1.17
CA TYR A 68 8.34 6.29 1.24
C TYR A 68 9.16 7.18 2.21
N HIS A 69 9.09 8.51 2.06
CA HIS A 69 9.81 9.45 2.92
C HIS A 69 9.29 9.42 4.35
N LYS A 70 7.96 9.37 4.54
CA LYS A 70 7.38 9.31 5.88
C LYS A 70 7.75 8.04 6.63
N LEU A 71 7.83 6.92 5.93
CA LEU A 71 8.31 5.66 6.51
C LEU A 71 9.80 5.76 6.91
N GLN A 72 10.65 6.38 6.07
CA GLN A 72 12.06 6.62 6.43
C GLN A 72 12.17 7.45 7.71
N GLU A 73 11.40 8.55 7.83
CA GLU A 73 11.34 9.37 9.03
C GLU A 73 10.90 8.57 10.27
N ALA A 74 9.83 7.78 10.14
CA ALA A 74 9.30 6.97 11.24
C ALA A 74 10.29 5.89 11.71
N LEU A 75 11.07 5.34 10.79
CA LEU A 75 12.10 4.35 11.08
C LEU A 75 13.30 4.93 11.83
N LYS A 76 13.55 6.24 11.77
CA LYS A 76 14.64 6.91 12.50
C LYS A 76 16.02 6.25 12.31
N GLY A 77 16.33 5.91 11.06
CA GLY A 77 17.58 5.24 10.69
C GLY A 77 17.59 3.72 10.90
N LYS A 78 16.51 3.15 11.42
CA LYS A 78 16.32 1.67 11.42
C LYS A 78 15.88 1.19 10.04
N THR A 79 15.94 -0.11 9.83
CA THR A 79 15.45 -0.75 8.60
C THR A 79 14.48 -1.87 8.93
N LEU A 80 13.49 -2.08 8.08
CA LEU A 80 12.57 -3.20 8.13
C LEU A 80 13.23 -4.46 7.58
N ILE A 81 12.92 -5.60 8.14
CA ILE A 81 13.25 -6.88 7.50
C ILE A 81 12.33 -7.06 6.30
N ILE A 82 12.88 -7.52 5.16
CA ILE A 82 12.09 -7.93 4.00
C ILE A 82 12.47 -9.35 3.62
N GLN A 83 11.47 -10.20 3.37
CA GLN A 83 11.70 -11.59 2.94
C GLN A 83 10.65 -12.01 1.93
N PHE A 84 11.12 -12.78 0.93
CA PHE A 84 10.21 -13.46 0.04
C PHE A 84 9.68 -14.74 0.67
N VAL A 85 8.39 -14.95 0.51
CA VAL A 85 7.68 -16.15 0.95
C VAL A 85 7.15 -16.93 -0.25
N SER A 86 6.77 -18.18 -0.02
CA SER A 86 6.19 -19.03 -1.08
C SER A 86 4.85 -18.50 -1.59
N ASP A 87 4.48 -18.89 -2.80
CA ASP A 87 3.29 -18.40 -3.51
C ASP A 87 1.96 -18.74 -2.82
N ASN A 88 1.94 -19.73 -1.94
CA ASN A 88 0.76 -20.10 -1.14
C ASN A 88 0.58 -19.25 0.13
N MET A 89 1.50 -18.34 0.43
CA MET A 89 1.40 -17.42 1.56
C MET A 89 0.97 -16.02 1.10
N ASN A 90 0.24 -15.31 1.93
CA ASN A 90 -0.09 -13.92 1.67
C ASN A 90 1.10 -13.00 2.00
N SER A 91 1.25 -11.93 1.22
CA SER A 91 2.12 -10.83 1.63
C SER A 91 1.51 -10.12 2.83
N ASN A 92 2.33 -9.78 3.82
CA ASN A 92 1.87 -9.07 5.01
C ASN A 92 3.03 -8.37 5.74
N PHE A 93 2.72 -7.26 6.37
CA PHE A 93 3.59 -6.70 7.41
C PHE A 93 3.45 -7.52 8.70
N ASP A 94 4.58 -7.96 9.23
CA ASP A 94 4.66 -8.73 10.47
C ASP A 94 5.37 -7.88 11.55
N PRO A 95 4.62 -7.34 12.52
CA PRO A 95 5.20 -6.50 13.58
C PRO A 95 6.16 -7.29 14.49
N GLY A 96 5.94 -8.61 14.68
CA GLY A 96 6.83 -9.47 15.45
C GLY A 96 8.18 -9.66 14.77
N LEU A 97 8.20 -9.71 13.43
CA LEU A 97 9.42 -9.71 12.63
C LEU A 97 10.05 -8.31 12.53
N GLY A 98 9.25 -7.26 12.68
CA GLY A 98 9.65 -5.89 12.34
C GLY A 98 9.89 -5.74 10.83
N GLY A 99 9.06 -6.35 10.00
CA GLY A 99 9.31 -6.42 8.56
C GLY A 99 8.14 -6.86 7.71
N ILE A 100 8.39 -6.96 6.40
CA ILE A 100 7.42 -7.34 5.39
C ILE A 100 7.79 -8.72 4.83
N LYS A 101 6.84 -9.63 4.88
CA LYS A 101 6.83 -10.88 4.13
C LYS A 101 6.10 -10.64 2.82
N MET A 102 6.71 -10.98 1.70
CA MET A 102 6.11 -10.71 0.40
C MET A 102 6.31 -11.85 -0.57
N ARG A 103 5.35 -12.05 -1.46
CA ARG A 103 5.46 -13.00 -2.57
C ARG A 103 6.36 -12.42 -3.65
N MET A 104 6.95 -13.29 -4.45
CA MET A 104 7.79 -12.86 -5.59
C MET A 104 7.01 -12.08 -6.67
N ASP A 105 5.72 -12.36 -6.82
CA ASP A 105 4.81 -11.73 -7.78
C ASP A 105 4.07 -10.50 -7.22
N ILE A 106 4.55 -9.94 -6.11
CA ILE A 106 3.93 -8.77 -5.49
C ILE A 106 3.94 -7.56 -6.44
N THR A 107 2.88 -6.80 -6.41
CA THR A 107 2.77 -5.54 -7.16
C THR A 107 3.24 -4.35 -6.33
N SER A 108 3.56 -3.23 -6.98
CA SER A 108 3.89 -1.98 -6.27
C SER A 108 2.77 -1.50 -5.35
N SER A 109 1.51 -1.73 -5.73
CA SER A 109 0.37 -1.35 -4.88
C SER A 109 0.22 -2.25 -3.66
N ALA A 110 0.55 -3.54 -3.75
CA ALA A 110 0.55 -4.43 -2.60
C ALA A 110 1.73 -4.14 -1.67
N LEU A 111 2.93 -3.87 -2.21
CA LEU A 111 4.05 -3.39 -1.39
C LEU A 111 3.72 -2.09 -0.66
N LEU A 112 3.07 -1.16 -1.35
CA LEU A 112 2.61 0.11 -0.75
C LEU A 112 1.65 -0.14 0.42
N HIS A 113 0.69 -1.07 0.28
CA HIS A 113 -0.22 -1.46 1.35
C HIS A 113 0.52 -1.94 2.59
N GLU A 114 1.48 -2.85 2.43
CA GLU A 114 2.28 -3.36 3.55
C GLU A 114 3.19 -2.27 4.17
N MET A 115 3.68 -1.33 3.37
CA MET A 115 4.42 -0.17 3.88
C MET A 115 3.54 0.78 4.69
N VAL A 116 2.24 0.91 4.37
CA VAL A 116 1.29 1.65 5.22
C VAL A 116 1.16 0.96 6.58
N HIS A 117 1.03 -0.36 6.62
CA HIS A 117 1.01 -1.08 7.89
C HIS A 117 2.30 -0.91 8.70
N ALA A 118 3.44 -0.90 8.03
CA ALA A 118 4.71 -0.57 8.70
C ALA A 118 4.66 0.85 9.29
N LEU A 119 4.23 1.84 8.52
CA LEU A 119 4.10 3.22 9.01
C LEU A 119 3.18 3.31 10.23
N GLN A 120 1.99 2.70 10.16
CA GLN A 120 1.03 2.63 11.27
C GLN A 120 1.67 2.04 12.53
N SER A 121 2.42 0.93 12.38
CA SER A 121 3.09 0.28 13.52
C SER A 121 4.15 1.15 14.17
N TYR A 122 4.86 1.99 13.41
CA TYR A 122 5.93 2.85 13.93
C TYR A 122 5.44 4.21 14.43
N THR A 123 4.26 4.66 14.01
CA THR A 123 3.70 5.97 14.38
C THR A 123 2.58 5.90 15.41
N GLU A 124 1.83 4.81 15.44
CA GLU A 124 0.58 4.68 16.20
C GLU A 124 0.57 3.43 17.10
N GLN A 125 1.65 3.19 17.85
CA GLN A 125 1.75 1.98 18.69
C GLN A 125 0.58 1.78 19.65
N GLU A 126 0.01 2.84 20.19
CA GLU A 126 -1.15 2.75 21.11
C GLU A 126 -2.44 2.36 20.36
N THR A 127 -2.61 2.80 19.14
CA THR A 127 -3.79 2.48 18.30
C THR A 127 -3.59 1.22 17.47
N TRP A 128 -2.34 0.75 17.30
CA TRP A 128 -2.02 -0.47 16.57
C TRP A 128 -2.80 -1.69 17.09
N ASN A 129 -2.94 -1.81 18.39
CA ASN A 129 -3.64 -2.93 19.01
C ASN A 129 -5.17 -2.75 19.03
N ALA A 130 -5.67 -1.55 18.78
CA ALA A 130 -7.05 -1.24 19.07
C ALA A 130 -8.03 -1.68 17.97
N THR A 131 -7.64 -1.68 16.68
CA THR A 131 -8.64 -1.96 15.63
C THR A 131 -8.03 -2.38 14.30
N GLN A 132 -8.04 -3.65 14.01
CA GLN A 132 -7.59 -4.21 12.74
C GLN A 132 -8.33 -3.58 11.54
N LEU A 133 -9.63 -3.35 11.64
CA LEU A 133 -10.41 -2.75 10.55
C LEU A 133 -9.92 -1.35 10.18
N ASN A 134 -9.67 -0.48 11.16
CA ASN A 134 -9.23 0.87 10.87
C ASN A 134 -7.89 0.89 10.16
N ARG A 135 -6.97 0.01 10.56
CA ARG A 135 -5.67 -0.14 9.90
C ARG A 135 -5.81 -0.60 8.45
N GLU A 136 -6.58 -1.67 8.25
CA GLU A 136 -6.84 -2.22 6.93
C GLU A 136 -7.58 -1.22 6.05
N PHE A 137 -8.56 -0.53 6.63
CA PHE A 137 -9.33 0.47 5.93
C PHE A 137 -8.46 1.63 5.43
N GLU A 138 -7.59 2.19 6.28
CA GLU A 138 -6.65 3.23 5.89
C GLU A 138 -5.65 2.72 4.85
N ALA A 139 -5.09 1.52 5.03
CA ALA A 139 -4.16 0.92 4.09
C ALA A 139 -4.79 0.71 2.71
N HIS A 140 -6.00 0.17 2.65
CA HIS A 140 -6.75 0.02 1.40
C HIS A 140 -7.12 1.36 0.77
N LEU A 141 -7.42 2.38 1.58
CA LEU A 141 -7.72 3.72 1.08
C LEU A 141 -6.48 4.35 0.42
N ILE A 142 -5.34 4.34 1.10
CA ILE A 142 -4.08 4.86 0.56
C ILE A 142 -3.69 4.09 -0.71
N GLN A 143 -3.85 2.77 -0.69
CA GLN A 143 -3.63 1.93 -1.86
C GLN A 143 -4.57 2.29 -3.03
N GLN A 144 -5.85 2.57 -2.77
CA GLN A 144 -6.80 3.00 -3.81
C GLN A 144 -6.44 4.37 -4.39
N ILE A 145 -5.98 5.31 -3.56
CA ILE A 145 -5.49 6.61 -4.03
C ILE A 145 -4.26 6.43 -4.94
N TYR A 146 -3.34 5.55 -4.54
CA TYR A 146 -2.18 5.18 -5.35
C TYR A 146 -2.60 4.57 -6.70
N ILE A 147 -3.51 3.59 -6.70
CA ILE A 147 -4.02 2.96 -7.93
C ILE A 147 -4.66 4.00 -8.86
N ASN A 148 -5.39 4.97 -8.32
CA ASN A 148 -5.99 6.04 -9.09
C ASN A 148 -4.95 6.96 -9.76
N SER A 149 -3.71 7.01 -9.26
CA SER A 149 -2.60 7.79 -9.82
C SER A 149 -1.76 7.02 -10.85
N LEU A 150 -2.03 5.72 -11.04
CA LEU A 150 -1.35 4.90 -12.05
C LEU A 150 -1.88 5.19 -13.46
N GLU A 151 -1.11 4.75 -14.45
CA GLU A 151 -1.54 4.78 -15.85
C GLU A 151 -2.86 4.04 -16.06
N GLU A 152 -3.65 4.47 -17.06
CA GLU A 152 -5.01 3.98 -17.28
C GLU A 152 -5.08 2.45 -17.45
N SER A 153 -4.15 1.85 -18.17
CA SER A 153 -4.10 0.41 -18.39
C SER A 153 -3.94 -0.38 -17.10
N GLU A 154 -3.05 0.09 -16.21
CA GLU A 154 -2.82 -0.54 -14.90
C GLU A 154 -4.02 -0.34 -13.97
N ARG A 155 -4.58 0.87 -13.97
CA ARG A 155 -5.78 1.19 -13.20
C ARG A 155 -6.95 0.32 -13.62
N THR A 156 -7.17 0.13 -14.93
CA THR A 156 -8.22 -0.73 -15.49
C THR A 156 -8.01 -2.18 -15.07
N TRP A 157 -6.78 -2.69 -15.17
CA TRP A 157 -6.46 -4.03 -14.71
C TRP A 157 -6.82 -4.24 -13.22
N TRP A 158 -6.48 -3.27 -12.37
CA TRP A 158 -6.83 -3.32 -10.95
C TRP A 158 -8.34 -3.33 -10.71
N TYR A 159 -9.10 -2.53 -11.45
CA TYR A 159 -10.55 -2.51 -11.35
C TYR A 159 -11.17 -3.84 -11.73
N GLU A 160 -10.71 -4.48 -12.80
CA GLU A 160 -11.19 -5.79 -13.21
C GLU A 160 -10.86 -6.88 -12.18
N LYS A 161 -9.66 -6.89 -11.64
CA LYS A 161 -9.22 -7.85 -10.61
C LYS A 161 -9.98 -7.72 -9.30
N SER A 162 -10.36 -6.51 -8.91
CA SER A 162 -10.96 -6.22 -7.60
C SER A 162 -12.45 -5.90 -7.65
N LYS A 163 -13.12 -6.05 -8.81
CA LYS A 163 -14.53 -5.64 -8.96
C LYS A 163 -15.51 -6.39 -8.04
N ASN A 164 -15.18 -7.62 -7.65
CA ASN A 164 -16.00 -8.45 -6.76
C ASN A 164 -15.55 -8.41 -5.29
N ASP A 165 -14.51 -7.66 -4.96
CA ASP A 165 -14.04 -7.52 -3.59
C ASP A 165 -14.73 -6.33 -2.92
N SER A 166 -15.47 -6.59 -1.86
CA SER A 166 -16.25 -5.58 -1.13
C SER A 166 -15.37 -4.48 -0.52
N ARG A 167 -14.16 -4.79 -0.05
CA ARG A 167 -13.20 -3.80 0.47
C ARG A 167 -12.86 -2.74 -0.57
N TRP A 168 -12.62 -3.16 -1.81
CA TRP A 168 -12.35 -2.24 -2.91
C TRP A 168 -13.56 -1.41 -3.29
N ASN A 169 -14.76 -1.97 -3.20
CA ASN A 169 -15.99 -1.20 -3.40
C ASN A 169 -16.18 -0.13 -2.33
N ALA A 170 -15.87 -0.45 -1.07
CA ALA A 170 -15.92 0.50 0.04
C ALA A 170 -14.92 1.65 -0.15
N THR A 171 -13.66 1.35 -0.49
CA THR A 171 -12.63 2.38 -0.69
C THR A 171 -12.87 3.23 -1.93
N ARG A 172 -13.36 2.65 -3.04
CA ARG A 172 -13.80 3.39 -4.23
C ARG A 172 -14.96 4.32 -3.93
N LEU A 173 -15.89 3.91 -3.06
CA LEU A 173 -16.95 4.78 -2.62
C LEU A 173 -16.38 5.97 -1.84
N LEU A 174 -15.45 5.71 -0.92
CA LEU A 174 -14.88 6.75 -0.05
C LEU A 174 -14.07 7.79 -0.83
N VAL A 175 -13.25 7.42 -1.83
CA VAL A 175 -12.47 8.38 -2.63
C VAL A 175 -13.33 9.36 -3.44
N ARG A 176 -14.66 9.15 -3.50
CA ARG A 176 -15.61 10.13 -4.04
C ARG A 176 -15.91 11.26 -3.06
N TYR A 177 -15.65 11.05 -1.77
CA TYR A 177 -15.95 11.97 -0.67
C TYR A 177 -14.72 12.69 -0.16
N ILE A 178 -13.55 12.08 -0.28
CA ILE A 178 -12.28 12.65 0.15
C ILE A 178 -11.31 12.84 -1.02
N ASP A 179 -10.40 13.79 -0.88
CA ASP A 179 -9.28 14.00 -1.80
C ASP A 179 -8.08 13.10 -1.45
N GLU A 180 -7.02 13.21 -2.23
CA GLU A 180 -5.77 12.48 -2.01
C GLU A 180 -5.04 12.85 -0.72
N PHE A 181 -5.42 13.95 -0.09
CA PHE A 181 -4.86 14.43 1.19
C PHE A 181 -5.69 14.00 2.40
N GLY A 182 -6.79 13.27 2.19
CA GLY A 182 -7.71 12.85 3.25
C GLY A 182 -8.67 13.94 3.74
N ASN A 183 -8.84 15.02 2.98
CA ASN A 183 -9.81 16.09 3.27
C ASN A 183 -11.14 15.84 2.56
N LEU A 184 -12.22 16.37 3.11
CA LEU A 184 -13.51 16.34 2.41
C LEU A 184 -13.41 17.13 1.10
N ARG A 185 -13.90 16.55 0.01
CA ARG A 185 -13.99 17.26 -1.28
C ARG A 185 -14.97 18.44 -1.17
N PRO A 186 -14.77 19.48 -1.99
CA PRO A 186 -15.70 20.63 -2.03
C PRO A 186 -17.17 20.18 -2.16
N GLY A 187 -18.06 20.75 -1.35
CA GLY A 187 -19.48 20.43 -1.33
C GLY A 187 -19.85 19.12 -0.60
N ILE A 188 -18.88 18.39 -0.06
CA ILE A 188 -19.11 17.24 0.80
C ILE A 188 -19.08 17.70 2.27
N THR A 189 -20.08 17.26 3.03
CA THR A 189 -20.15 17.52 4.48
C THR A 189 -19.82 16.25 5.27
N ALA A 190 -19.37 16.42 6.51
CA ALA A 190 -19.15 15.30 7.43
C ALA A 190 -20.42 14.43 7.60
N GLY A 191 -21.60 15.03 7.58
CA GLY A 191 -22.85 14.29 7.65
C GLY A 191 -23.14 13.42 6.41
N LYS A 192 -22.69 13.82 5.22
CA LYS A 192 -22.76 12.96 4.02
C LYS A 192 -21.80 11.78 4.15
N LEU A 193 -20.58 12.00 4.63
CA LEU A 193 -19.61 10.95 4.88
C LEU A 193 -20.14 9.95 5.92
N GLN A 194 -20.68 10.41 7.03
CA GLN A 194 -21.22 9.56 8.08
C GLN A 194 -22.31 8.59 7.59
N LYS A 195 -23.09 8.97 6.57
CA LYS A 195 -24.14 8.11 6.01
C LYS A 195 -23.62 6.89 5.28
N ILE A 196 -22.39 6.93 4.76
CA ILE A 196 -21.79 5.81 4.03
C ILE A 196 -20.93 4.90 4.93
N ILE A 197 -20.56 5.37 6.11
CA ILE A 197 -19.71 4.61 7.05
C ILE A 197 -20.28 3.23 7.39
N PRO A 198 -21.57 3.04 7.71
CA PRO A 198 -22.13 1.73 8.01
C PRO A 198 -21.96 0.72 6.87
N LYS A 199 -22.10 1.19 5.61
CA LYS A 199 -21.86 0.34 4.44
C LYS A 199 -20.41 -0.05 4.33
N ILE A 200 -19.49 0.88 4.53
CA ILE A 200 -18.05 0.61 4.49
C ILE A 200 -17.68 -0.44 5.53
N ILE A 201 -18.19 -0.30 6.74
CA ILE A 201 -17.99 -1.27 7.83
C ILE A 201 -18.50 -2.66 7.41
N SER A 202 -19.73 -2.74 6.86
CA SER A 202 -20.27 -4.01 6.38
C SER A 202 -19.39 -4.64 5.31
N ASP A 203 -18.97 -3.87 4.32
CA ASP A 203 -18.15 -4.36 3.20
C ASP A 203 -16.79 -4.94 3.68
N PHE A 204 -16.21 -4.39 4.75
CA PHE A 204 -14.98 -4.95 5.35
C PHE A 204 -15.25 -6.18 6.22
N ARG A 205 -16.39 -6.22 6.94
CA ARG A 205 -16.80 -7.40 7.72
C ARG A 205 -17.04 -8.62 6.85
N ASP A 206 -17.64 -8.43 5.68
CA ASP A 206 -17.95 -9.51 4.74
C ASP A 206 -16.70 -10.29 4.28
N VAL A 207 -15.50 -9.75 4.49
CA VAL A 207 -14.23 -10.39 4.18
C VAL A 207 -13.39 -10.76 5.41
N GLY A 208 -14.02 -10.80 6.59
CA GLY A 208 -13.43 -11.40 7.80
C GLY A 208 -12.74 -10.43 8.77
N TYR A 209 -12.99 -9.13 8.66
CA TYR A 209 -12.52 -8.16 9.65
C TYR A 209 -13.56 -7.94 10.77
N ASP A 210 -13.89 -9.02 11.49
CA ASP A 210 -15.02 -9.06 12.41
C ASP A 210 -14.75 -8.46 13.80
N ASN A 211 -13.51 -8.46 14.27
CA ASN A 211 -13.16 -8.11 15.65
C ASN A 211 -12.89 -6.64 15.81
N ILE A 212 -13.99 -5.83 15.96
CA ILE A 212 -13.74 -4.44 15.78
C ILE A 212 -14.57 -3.59 16.69
N ASP A 213 -13.86 -2.91 17.57
CA ASP A 213 -14.28 -1.66 18.15
C ASP A 213 -14.09 -0.54 17.12
N TYR A 214 -15.16 0.22 16.85
CA TYR A 214 -15.17 1.33 15.87
C TYR A 214 -15.22 2.71 16.50
N PRO A 215 -14.43 3.04 17.51
CA PRO A 215 -14.55 4.36 18.13
C PRO A 215 -14.32 5.48 17.11
N TRP A 216 -13.65 5.18 16.02
CA TRP A 216 -13.24 6.14 15.02
C TRP A 216 -14.29 6.37 13.94
N LEU A 217 -14.72 5.28 13.29
CA LEU A 217 -15.71 5.38 12.21
C LEU A 217 -17.08 5.85 12.71
N ASN A 218 -17.35 5.72 14.01
CA ASN A 218 -18.56 6.23 14.65
C ASN A 218 -18.41 7.64 15.21
N SER A 219 -17.21 8.21 15.26
CA SER A 219 -17.00 9.54 15.81
C SER A 219 -17.47 10.62 14.85
N ARG A 220 -17.99 11.74 15.38
CA ARG A 220 -18.28 12.94 14.59
C ARG A 220 -17.03 13.54 13.94
N LYS A 221 -15.87 13.10 14.38
CA LYS A 221 -14.54 13.48 13.90
C LYS A 221 -14.02 12.48 12.85
N GLY A 222 -14.87 11.84 12.08
CA GLY A 222 -14.56 10.73 11.15
C GLY A 222 -13.37 10.91 10.21
N LEU A 223 -12.78 12.11 10.14
CA LEU A 223 -11.54 12.38 9.44
C LEU A 223 -10.27 12.11 10.27
N ASP A 224 -10.40 11.90 11.58
CA ASP A 224 -9.26 11.54 12.45
C ASP A 224 -8.75 10.12 12.16
N ASN A 225 -9.55 9.33 11.44
CA ASN A 225 -9.22 7.96 11.01
C ASN A 225 -8.20 7.89 9.87
N PHE A 226 -7.81 9.02 9.32
CA PHE A 226 -6.87 9.10 8.20
C PHE A 226 -5.63 9.91 8.59
N ASN A 227 -5.19 9.73 9.84
CA ASN A 227 -4.06 10.48 10.38
C ASN A 227 -2.76 10.21 9.61
N ASN A 228 -2.51 8.94 9.22
CA ASN A 228 -1.34 8.64 8.41
C ASN A 228 -1.46 9.23 7.01
N LEU A 229 -2.62 9.07 6.33
CA LEU A 229 -2.84 9.69 5.03
C LEU A 229 -2.60 11.20 5.07
N ARG A 230 -3.13 11.90 6.09
CA ARG A 230 -2.92 13.33 6.25
C ARG A 230 -1.47 13.68 6.54
N SER A 231 -0.79 12.89 7.38
CA SER A 231 0.60 13.13 7.75
C SER A 231 1.58 12.93 6.60
N LEU A 232 1.19 12.21 5.54
CA LEU A 232 2.06 11.99 4.38
C LEU A 232 2.48 13.30 3.72
N TYR A 233 1.67 14.36 3.83
CA TYR A 233 1.89 15.62 3.15
C TYR A 233 2.22 16.78 4.10
N GLN A 234 2.46 16.50 5.36
CA GLN A 234 2.92 17.45 6.39
C GLN A 234 4.43 17.32 6.60
#